data_5d977a96bcf03d4a308ebf1d2b8d611c
#
_entry.id   5d977a96bcf03d4a308ebf1d2b8d611c
#
_cell.length_a   1.000
_cell.length_b   1.000
_cell.length_c   1.000
_cell.angle_alpha   90.00
_cell.angle_beta   90.00
_cell.angle_gamma   90.00
#
_symmetry.space_group_name_H-M   'P 1'
#
loop_
_entity.id
_entity.type
_entity.pdbx_description
1 polymer ?
#
loop_
_entity_poly.entity_id
_entity_poly.type
_entity_poly.pdbx_seq_one_letter_code
_entity_poly.pdbx_strand_id
1 'polypeptide(L)'
;MDTFVLILELIGTVAFAVSGAVVAIRKRMDVFGVAILALTTAVGGGMIRDVLLGVTPPATFRDPVYALTAILVSLIVFIKPVRHYLTGTHKAYQQTMLAMDSLGLGVFTAVGVSLAYVSQPETGMFLPVFTGVLSGVGGGVLRDVMAGDTPYIFIKHIYACASLAGALVCVLLRGVIGQAYAMIGGAALIVIIRILSATYRWNLPRAD
;
A
#
# COMPACT_ATOMS: atom_id res chain seq x y z
N MET A 1 -5.40 3.86 -19.73
CA MET A 1 -4.60 4.02 -18.50
C MET A 1 -3.15 4.19 -18.93
N ASP A 2 -2.42 5.11 -18.34
CA ASP A 2 -1.00 5.30 -18.63
C ASP A 2 -0.23 4.02 -18.23
N THR A 3 0.59 3.48 -19.13
CA THR A 3 1.37 2.24 -18.90
C THR A 3 2.25 2.38 -17.65
N PHE A 4 2.76 3.57 -17.38
CA PHE A 4 3.56 3.86 -16.19
C PHE A 4 2.74 3.66 -14.88
N VAL A 5 1.51 4.17 -14.84
CA VAL A 5 0.62 4.01 -13.68
C VAL A 5 0.27 2.53 -13.49
N LEU A 6 -0.02 1.80 -14.56
CA LEU A 6 -0.28 0.35 -14.50
C LEU A 6 0.89 -0.43 -13.88
N ILE A 7 2.13 -0.14 -14.32
CA ILE A 7 3.32 -0.79 -13.78
C ILE A 7 3.45 -0.51 -12.27
N LEU A 8 3.27 0.74 -11.86
CA LEU A 8 3.31 1.10 -10.44
C LEU A 8 2.20 0.38 -9.64
N GLU A 9 0.97 0.35 -10.15
CA GLU A 9 -0.12 -0.37 -9.48
C GLU A 9 0.18 -1.86 -9.34
N LEU A 10 0.78 -2.50 -10.33
CA LEU A 10 1.17 -3.91 -10.24
C LEU A 10 2.29 -4.12 -9.21
N ILE A 11 3.28 -3.23 -9.14
CA ILE A 11 4.33 -3.27 -8.11
C ILE A 11 3.70 -3.14 -6.71
N GLY A 12 2.80 -2.18 -6.52
CA GLY A 12 2.06 -2.00 -5.26
C GLY A 12 1.20 -3.21 -4.91
N THR A 13 0.51 -3.78 -5.91
CA THR A 13 -0.31 -4.99 -5.77
C THR A 13 0.53 -6.18 -5.30
N VAL A 14 1.69 -6.43 -5.92
CA VAL A 14 2.63 -7.49 -5.50
C VAL A 14 3.08 -7.25 -4.06
N ALA A 15 3.51 -6.04 -3.74
CA ALA A 15 4.01 -5.69 -2.41
C ALA A 15 2.93 -5.91 -1.32
N PHE A 16 1.72 -5.41 -1.54
CA PHE A 16 0.63 -5.60 -0.59
C PHE A 16 0.10 -7.03 -0.55
N ALA A 17 0.11 -7.75 -1.66
CA ALA A 17 -0.24 -9.17 -1.67
C ALA A 17 0.73 -10.00 -0.82
N VAL A 18 2.05 -9.77 -0.93
CA VAL A 18 3.06 -10.39 -0.07
C VAL A 18 2.81 -10.02 1.39
N SER A 19 2.57 -8.75 1.69
CA SER A 19 2.28 -8.27 3.05
C SER A 19 1.05 -8.97 3.65
N GLY A 20 -0.05 -9.05 2.91
CA GLY A 20 -1.27 -9.75 3.33
C GLY A 20 -1.06 -11.24 3.54
N ALA A 21 -0.39 -11.91 2.58
CA ALA A 21 -0.09 -13.34 2.67
C ALA A 21 0.78 -13.70 3.89
N VAL A 22 1.80 -12.89 4.17
CA VAL A 22 2.72 -13.08 5.30
C VAL A 22 1.99 -12.93 6.65
N VAL A 23 1.06 -11.96 6.76
CA VAL A 23 0.20 -11.82 7.95
C VAL A 23 -0.72 -13.02 8.11
N ALA A 24 -1.41 -13.43 7.04
CA ALA A 24 -2.33 -14.57 7.06
C ALA A 24 -1.62 -15.88 7.48
N ILE A 25 -0.43 -16.13 6.93
CA ILE A 25 0.40 -17.28 7.29
C ILE A 25 0.76 -17.25 8.78
N ARG A 26 1.15 -16.10 9.31
CA ARG A 26 1.46 -15.96 10.73
C ARG A 26 0.24 -16.20 11.62
N LYS A 27 -0.95 -15.85 11.15
CA LYS A 27 -2.24 -16.15 11.82
C LYS A 27 -2.72 -17.58 11.60
N ARG A 28 -1.92 -18.43 10.92
CA ARG A 28 -2.23 -19.84 10.64
C ARG A 28 -3.51 -20.03 9.82
N MET A 29 -3.82 -19.07 8.94
CA MET A 29 -4.92 -19.21 8.00
C MET A 29 -4.59 -20.30 6.96
N ASP A 30 -5.61 -20.95 6.43
CA ASP A 30 -5.48 -21.90 5.32
C ASP A 30 -5.15 -21.18 3.99
N VAL A 31 -4.96 -21.93 2.92
CA VAL A 31 -4.61 -21.38 1.60
C VAL A 31 -5.64 -20.38 1.08
N PHE A 32 -6.92 -20.63 1.36
CA PHE A 32 -8.00 -19.74 0.95
C PHE A 32 -7.97 -18.43 1.76
N GLY A 33 -7.83 -18.52 3.07
CA GLY A 33 -7.66 -17.36 3.96
C GLY A 33 -6.44 -16.51 3.58
N VAL A 34 -5.31 -17.14 3.22
CA VAL A 34 -4.12 -16.44 2.74
C VAL A 34 -4.41 -15.70 1.43
N ALA A 35 -5.10 -16.34 0.48
CA ALA A 35 -5.47 -15.72 -0.79
C ALA A 35 -6.42 -14.53 -0.59
N ILE A 36 -7.44 -14.67 0.24
CA ILE A 36 -8.42 -13.61 0.53
C ILE A 36 -7.76 -12.42 1.23
N LEU A 37 -6.94 -12.67 2.27
CA LEU A 37 -6.28 -11.56 2.98
C LEU A 37 -5.26 -10.83 2.08
N ALA A 38 -4.51 -11.56 1.26
CA ALA A 38 -3.61 -10.98 0.29
C ALA A 38 -4.35 -10.14 -0.77
N LEU A 39 -5.43 -10.68 -1.34
CA LEU A 39 -6.29 -9.99 -2.29
C LEU A 39 -6.85 -8.69 -1.68
N THR A 40 -7.50 -8.78 -0.52
CA THR A 40 -8.09 -7.61 0.13
C THR A 40 -7.04 -6.54 0.47
N THR A 41 -5.85 -6.96 0.92
CA THR A 41 -4.75 -6.03 1.20
C THR A 41 -4.30 -5.32 -0.08
N ALA A 42 -4.15 -6.07 -1.17
CA ALA A 42 -3.62 -5.56 -2.43
C ALA A 42 -4.56 -4.60 -3.15
N VAL A 43 -5.86 -4.88 -3.16
CA VAL A 43 -6.83 -4.10 -3.95
C VAL A 43 -7.70 -3.16 -3.13
N GLY A 44 -7.80 -3.40 -1.82
CA GLY A 44 -8.77 -2.71 -0.96
C GLY A 44 -8.57 -1.20 -0.90
N GLY A 45 -7.34 -0.72 -0.78
CA GLY A 45 -7.02 0.70 -0.79
C GLY A 45 -7.40 1.39 -2.11
N GLY A 46 -7.11 0.74 -3.24
CA GLY A 46 -7.52 1.20 -4.57
C GLY A 46 -9.04 1.22 -4.76
N MET A 47 -9.75 0.22 -4.25
CA MET A 47 -11.22 0.18 -4.31
C MET A 47 -11.85 1.34 -3.53
N ILE A 48 -11.37 1.61 -2.32
CA ILE A 48 -11.85 2.75 -1.50
C ILE A 48 -11.59 4.07 -2.24
N ARG A 49 -10.39 4.24 -2.79
CA ARG A 49 -10.01 5.40 -3.62
C ARG A 49 -10.98 5.60 -4.78
N ASP A 50 -11.21 4.54 -5.57
CA ASP A 50 -12.01 4.61 -6.78
C ASP A 50 -13.46 5.00 -6.45
N VAL A 51 -14.05 4.44 -5.40
CA VAL A 51 -15.39 4.81 -4.93
C VAL A 51 -15.45 6.28 -4.52
N LEU A 52 -14.45 6.78 -3.79
CA LEU A 52 -14.40 8.20 -3.39
C LEU A 52 -14.25 9.16 -4.57
N LEU A 53 -13.51 8.74 -5.60
CA LEU A 53 -13.34 9.53 -6.83
C LEU A 53 -14.54 9.41 -7.80
N GLY A 54 -15.58 8.64 -7.45
CA GLY A 54 -16.73 8.38 -8.31
C GLY A 54 -16.42 7.44 -9.48
N VAL A 55 -15.31 6.73 -9.46
CA VAL A 55 -14.92 5.75 -10.47
C VAL A 55 -15.60 4.41 -10.18
N THR A 56 -16.78 4.22 -10.78
CA THR A 56 -17.60 3.02 -10.58
C THR A 56 -17.89 2.28 -11.89
N PRO A 57 -17.74 0.95 -11.91
CA PRO A 57 -17.15 0.08 -10.91
C PRO A 57 -15.64 0.35 -10.74
N PRO A 58 -15.06 0.08 -9.54
CA PRO A 58 -13.62 0.19 -9.30
C PRO A 58 -12.77 -0.56 -10.33
N ALA A 59 -11.54 -0.07 -10.60
CA ALA A 59 -10.64 -0.61 -11.60
C ALA A 59 -10.39 -2.13 -11.44
N THR A 60 -10.31 -2.62 -10.22
CA THR A 60 -10.12 -4.05 -9.90
C THR A 60 -11.24 -4.94 -10.44
N PHE A 61 -12.47 -4.41 -10.58
CA PHE A 61 -13.59 -5.17 -11.16
C PHE A 61 -13.66 -5.04 -12.68
N ARG A 62 -13.02 -4.02 -13.26
CA ARG A 62 -12.93 -3.85 -14.72
C ARG A 62 -11.81 -4.67 -15.32
N ASP A 63 -10.69 -4.79 -14.59
CA ASP A 63 -9.52 -5.51 -15.04
C ASP A 63 -9.11 -6.55 -13.96
N PRO A 64 -9.25 -7.84 -14.25
CA PRO A 64 -8.93 -8.91 -13.33
C PRO A 64 -7.42 -9.05 -13.05
N VAL A 65 -6.55 -8.34 -13.76
CA VAL A 65 -5.10 -8.46 -13.63
C VAL A 65 -4.62 -8.22 -12.19
N TYR A 66 -5.23 -7.27 -11.48
CA TYR A 66 -4.87 -6.97 -10.09
C TYR A 66 -5.23 -8.13 -9.15
N ALA A 67 -6.44 -8.64 -9.29
CA ALA A 67 -6.91 -9.76 -8.47
C ALA A 67 -6.12 -11.04 -8.76
N LEU A 68 -5.89 -11.36 -10.03
CA LEU A 68 -5.09 -12.51 -10.44
C LEU A 68 -3.65 -12.40 -9.94
N THR A 69 -3.03 -11.22 -10.07
CA THR A 69 -1.68 -10.97 -9.55
C THR A 69 -1.63 -11.20 -8.03
N ALA A 70 -2.58 -10.66 -7.27
CA ALA A 70 -2.60 -10.82 -5.82
C ALA A 70 -2.77 -12.29 -5.41
N ILE A 71 -3.66 -13.04 -6.07
CA ILE A 71 -3.89 -14.46 -5.81
C ILE A 71 -2.64 -15.26 -6.17
N LEU A 72 -2.06 -15.07 -7.35
CA LEU A 72 -0.84 -15.78 -7.77
C LEU A 72 0.32 -15.53 -6.80
N VAL A 73 0.56 -14.28 -6.42
CA VAL A 73 1.59 -13.92 -5.44
C VAL A 73 1.32 -14.62 -4.10
N SER A 74 0.08 -14.63 -3.63
CA SER A 74 -0.27 -15.28 -2.36
C SER A 74 0.00 -16.79 -2.38
N LEU A 75 -0.31 -17.46 -3.50
CA LEU A 75 -0.03 -18.89 -3.68
C LEU A 75 1.49 -19.17 -3.70
N ILE A 76 2.28 -18.31 -4.38
CA ILE A 76 3.74 -18.41 -4.37
C ILE A 76 4.28 -18.25 -2.95
N VAL A 77 3.80 -17.25 -2.20
CA VAL A 77 4.22 -17.02 -0.80
C VAL A 77 3.82 -18.19 0.10
N PHE A 78 2.72 -18.88 -0.19
CA PHE A 78 2.26 -20.05 0.58
C PHE A 78 3.15 -21.28 0.39
N ILE A 79 3.91 -21.40 -0.72
CA ILE A 79 4.85 -22.51 -0.98
C ILE A 79 5.89 -22.60 0.14
N LYS A 80 6.10 -23.80 0.68
CA LYS A 80 6.90 -24.04 1.88
C LYS A 80 8.29 -23.38 1.90
N PRO A 81 9.16 -23.46 0.87
CA PRO A 81 10.46 -22.79 0.88
C PRO A 81 10.34 -21.25 0.90
N VAL A 82 9.41 -20.67 0.12
CA VAL A 82 9.19 -19.20 0.08
C VAL A 82 8.66 -18.71 1.42
N ARG A 83 7.67 -19.39 1.96
CA ARG A 83 7.12 -19.12 3.29
C ARG A 83 8.20 -19.15 4.37
N HIS A 84 9.05 -20.18 4.37
CA HIS A 84 10.13 -20.31 5.36
C HIS A 84 11.12 -19.15 5.24
N TYR A 85 11.48 -18.74 4.03
CA TYR A 85 12.37 -17.60 3.81
C TYR A 85 11.77 -16.30 4.33
N LEU A 86 10.49 -16.03 4.06
CA LEU A 86 9.83 -14.78 4.41
C LEU A 86 9.37 -14.71 5.87
N THR A 87 9.03 -15.84 6.49
CA THR A 87 8.39 -15.89 7.82
C THR A 87 9.04 -16.82 8.81
N GLY A 88 10.08 -17.55 8.42
CA GLY A 88 10.70 -18.60 9.24
C GLY A 88 11.33 -18.08 10.52
N THR A 89 11.75 -16.83 10.56
CA THR A 89 12.23 -16.17 11.78
C THR A 89 11.42 -14.90 12.05
N HIS A 90 11.38 -14.47 13.32
CA HIS A 90 10.74 -13.21 13.70
C HIS A 90 11.36 -12.00 12.96
N LYS A 91 12.67 -12.00 12.77
CA LYS A 91 13.40 -10.97 12.03
C LYS A 91 13.03 -10.95 10.54
N ALA A 92 12.99 -12.11 9.88
CA ALA A 92 12.60 -12.21 8.48
C ALA A 92 11.16 -11.68 8.27
N TYR A 93 10.22 -12.09 9.14
CA TYR A 93 8.86 -11.57 9.12
C TYR A 93 8.82 -10.05 9.24
N GLN A 94 9.51 -9.47 10.23
CA GLN A 94 9.50 -8.01 10.44
C GLN A 94 10.11 -7.26 9.26
N GLN A 95 11.20 -7.76 8.69
CA GLN A 95 11.85 -7.15 7.53
C GLN A 95 10.96 -7.22 6.28
N THR A 96 10.35 -8.38 6.02
CA THR A 96 9.41 -8.56 4.89
C THR A 96 8.21 -7.62 5.04
N MET A 97 7.62 -7.58 6.24
CA MET A 97 6.50 -6.67 6.51
C MET A 97 6.88 -5.21 6.32
N LEU A 98 8.03 -4.77 6.86
CA LEU A 98 8.48 -3.39 6.72
C LEU A 98 8.71 -3.03 5.24
N ALA A 99 9.42 -3.88 4.50
CA ALA A 99 9.76 -3.61 3.12
C ALA A 99 8.53 -3.59 2.21
N MET A 100 7.73 -4.65 2.26
CA MET A 100 6.57 -4.81 1.37
C MET A 100 5.46 -3.81 1.70
N ASP A 101 5.16 -3.61 2.98
CA ASP A 101 4.17 -2.64 3.40
C ASP A 101 4.59 -1.19 3.09
N SER A 102 5.86 -0.85 3.25
CA SER A 102 6.37 0.48 2.91
C SER A 102 6.35 0.74 1.40
N LEU A 103 6.68 -0.27 0.60
CA LEU A 103 6.62 -0.18 -0.86
C LEU A 103 5.19 0.01 -1.35
N GLY A 104 4.25 -0.83 -0.86
CA GLY A 104 2.84 -0.71 -1.18
C GLY A 104 2.26 0.63 -0.77
N LEU A 105 2.57 1.09 0.47
CA LEU A 105 2.18 2.40 0.97
C LEU A 105 2.64 3.52 0.04
N GLY A 106 3.92 3.53 -0.34
CA GLY A 106 4.51 4.57 -1.18
C GLY A 106 3.89 4.61 -2.57
N VAL A 107 3.80 3.45 -3.22
CA VAL A 107 3.26 3.33 -4.58
C VAL A 107 1.79 3.73 -4.62
N PHE A 108 0.94 3.15 -3.75
CA PHE A 108 -0.50 3.47 -3.78
C PHE A 108 -0.82 4.88 -3.31
N THR A 109 0.00 5.49 -2.45
CA THR A 109 -0.11 6.92 -2.15
C THR A 109 0.14 7.77 -3.40
N ALA A 110 1.24 7.53 -4.12
CA ALA A 110 1.59 8.27 -5.32
C ALA A 110 0.56 8.09 -6.45
N VAL A 111 0.11 6.85 -6.67
CA VAL A 111 -0.94 6.54 -7.64
C VAL A 111 -2.27 7.19 -7.25
N GLY A 112 -2.64 7.17 -5.97
CA GLY A 112 -3.86 7.81 -5.48
C GLY A 112 -3.88 9.32 -5.73
N VAL A 113 -2.75 10.01 -5.48
CA VAL A 113 -2.59 11.43 -5.83
C VAL A 113 -2.76 11.65 -7.33
N SER A 114 -2.11 10.83 -8.15
CA SER A 114 -2.16 10.94 -9.61
C SER A 114 -3.58 10.76 -10.15
N LEU A 115 -4.28 9.73 -9.72
CA LEU A 115 -5.64 9.41 -10.19
C LEU A 115 -6.68 10.45 -9.72
N ALA A 116 -6.48 11.07 -8.56
CA ALA A 116 -7.33 12.17 -8.12
C ALA A 116 -7.30 13.35 -9.12
N TYR A 117 -6.13 13.73 -9.60
CA TYR A 117 -6.01 14.76 -10.62
C TYR A 117 -6.53 14.35 -12.00
N VAL A 118 -6.46 13.06 -12.33
CA VAL A 118 -7.07 12.55 -13.59
C VAL A 118 -8.59 12.59 -13.53
N SER A 119 -9.18 12.20 -12.38
CA SER A 119 -10.63 12.18 -12.19
C SER A 119 -11.22 13.56 -11.96
N GLN A 120 -10.48 14.46 -11.30
CA GLN A 120 -10.91 15.81 -10.92
C GLN A 120 -9.79 16.82 -11.22
N PRO A 121 -9.58 17.24 -12.49
CA PRO A 121 -8.43 18.05 -12.90
C PRO A 121 -8.35 19.44 -12.22
N GLU A 122 -9.49 20.02 -11.89
CA GLU A 122 -9.59 21.36 -11.28
C GLU A 122 -9.62 21.32 -9.75
N THR A 123 -9.36 20.15 -9.15
CA THR A 123 -9.38 20.02 -7.69
C THR A 123 -8.21 20.73 -7.05
N GLY A 124 -8.43 21.28 -5.85
CA GLY A 124 -7.35 21.81 -5.01
C GLY A 124 -6.46 20.66 -4.45
N MET A 125 -5.48 21.02 -3.62
CA MET A 125 -4.50 20.08 -3.08
C MET A 125 -5.10 19.04 -2.11
N PHE A 126 -6.20 19.37 -1.44
CA PHE A 126 -6.77 18.54 -0.36
C PHE A 126 -7.22 17.16 -0.88
N LEU A 127 -8.03 17.12 -1.93
CA LEU A 127 -8.57 15.84 -2.45
C LEU A 127 -7.46 14.89 -2.91
N PRO A 128 -6.45 15.31 -3.73
CA PRO A 128 -5.37 14.41 -4.12
C PRO A 128 -4.53 13.91 -2.94
N VAL A 129 -4.23 14.77 -1.95
CA VAL A 129 -3.48 14.36 -0.76
C VAL A 129 -4.30 13.37 0.06
N PHE A 130 -5.57 13.65 0.30
CA PHE A 130 -6.46 12.79 1.07
C PHE A 130 -6.64 11.41 0.42
N THR A 131 -6.97 11.38 -0.87
CA THR A 131 -7.16 10.13 -1.62
C THR A 131 -5.87 9.35 -1.78
N GLY A 132 -4.72 10.03 -1.93
CA GLY A 132 -3.42 9.40 -1.94
C GLY A 132 -3.13 8.69 -0.61
N VAL A 133 -3.25 9.40 0.51
CA VAL A 133 -3.06 8.81 1.84
C VAL A 133 -4.01 7.63 2.05
N LEU A 134 -5.29 7.81 1.75
CA LEU A 134 -6.30 6.77 1.96
C LEU A 134 -6.05 5.54 1.09
N SER A 135 -5.63 5.72 -0.17
CA SER A 135 -5.26 4.63 -1.08
C SER A 135 -4.06 3.83 -0.54
N GLY A 136 -3.03 4.54 -0.07
CA GLY A 136 -1.84 3.90 0.47
C GLY A 136 -2.08 3.17 1.79
N VAL A 137 -2.82 3.79 2.72
CA VAL A 137 -3.05 3.23 4.07
C VAL A 137 -4.14 2.16 4.06
N GLY A 138 -5.14 2.30 3.17
CA GLY A 138 -6.39 1.55 3.22
C GLY A 138 -6.20 0.03 3.14
N GLY A 139 -5.32 -0.45 2.26
CA GLY A 139 -5.01 -1.87 2.14
C GLY A 139 -4.43 -2.46 3.43
N GLY A 140 -3.49 -1.75 4.07
CA GLY A 140 -2.91 -2.14 5.35
C GLY A 140 -3.92 -2.15 6.50
N VAL A 141 -4.81 -1.16 6.54
CA VAL A 141 -5.89 -1.10 7.55
C VAL A 141 -6.83 -2.28 7.39
N LEU A 142 -7.30 -2.56 6.17
CA LEU A 142 -8.17 -3.72 5.91
C LEU A 142 -7.50 -5.03 6.29
N ARG A 143 -6.23 -5.21 5.93
CA ARG A 143 -5.42 -6.37 6.33
C ARG A 143 -5.42 -6.57 7.84
N ASP A 144 -5.06 -5.52 8.58
CA ASP A 144 -4.89 -5.61 10.03
C ASP A 144 -6.24 -5.89 10.71
N VAL A 145 -7.30 -5.19 10.31
CA VAL A 145 -8.67 -5.42 10.83
C VAL A 145 -9.14 -6.86 10.55
N MET A 146 -8.96 -7.37 9.32
CA MET A 146 -9.35 -8.74 8.98
C MET A 146 -8.50 -9.79 9.71
N ALA A 147 -7.23 -9.46 10.00
CA ALA A 147 -6.35 -10.32 10.78
C ALA A 147 -6.62 -10.27 12.31
N GLY A 148 -7.53 -9.39 12.77
CA GLY A 148 -7.81 -9.18 14.19
C GLY A 148 -6.69 -8.46 14.94
N ASP A 149 -5.90 -7.67 14.23
CA ASP A 149 -4.82 -6.87 14.81
C ASP A 149 -5.21 -5.38 14.84
N THR A 150 -4.63 -4.63 15.76
CA THR A 150 -4.76 -3.16 15.75
C THR A 150 -4.04 -2.61 14.53
N PRO A 151 -4.72 -1.83 13.66
CA PRO A 151 -4.11 -1.29 12.45
C PRO A 151 -2.83 -0.50 12.72
N TYR A 152 -1.83 -0.69 11.88
CA TYR A 152 -0.51 -0.06 11.98
C TYR A 152 -0.59 1.47 12.03
N ILE A 153 -1.57 2.07 11.37
CA ILE A 153 -1.81 3.51 11.38
C ILE A 153 -1.95 4.09 12.80
N PHE A 154 -2.42 3.29 13.76
CA PHE A 154 -2.64 3.73 15.14
C PHE A 154 -1.47 3.43 16.08
N ILE A 155 -0.64 2.45 15.77
CA ILE A 155 0.39 1.93 16.70
C ILE A 155 1.82 1.98 16.16
N LYS A 156 2.00 2.00 14.85
CA LYS A 156 3.33 2.04 14.23
C LYS A 156 3.70 3.47 13.84
N HIS A 157 4.82 3.87 14.35
CA HIS A 157 5.42 5.18 14.20
C HIS A 157 5.43 5.69 12.78
N ILE A 158 4.99 6.95 12.59
CA ILE A 158 5.12 7.71 11.34
C ILE A 158 4.63 6.94 10.09
N TYR A 159 3.54 6.15 10.23
CA TYR A 159 2.96 5.41 9.09
C TYR A 159 2.17 6.34 8.16
N ALA A 160 1.08 6.91 8.68
CA ALA A 160 0.26 7.85 7.93
C ALA A 160 0.98 9.17 7.67
N CYS A 161 1.85 9.62 8.59
CA CYS A 161 2.64 10.83 8.40
C CYS A 161 3.63 10.68 7.24
N ALA A 162 4.22 9.50 7.03
CA ALA A 162 5.07 9.24 5.88
C ALA A 162 4.27 9.32 4.57
N SER A 163 3.08 8.70 4.53
CA SER A 163 2.18 8.78 3.38
C SER A 163 1.76 10.22 3.10
N LEU A 164 1.41 10.99 4.13
CA LEU A 164 1.06 12.41 4.01
C LEU A 164 2.22 13.23 3.43
N ALA A 165 3.43 13.05 3.95
CA ALA A 165 4.62 13.75 3.44
C ALA A 165 4.89 13.43 1.97
N GLY A 166 4.82 12.15 1.58
CA GLY A 166 4.99 11.76 0.19
C GLY A 166 3.88 12.25 -0.74
N ALA A 167 2.62 12.24 -0.27
CA ALA A 167 1.49 12.79 -1.02
C ALA A 167 1.68 14.30 -1.29
N LEU A 168 2.11 15.06 -0.27
CA LEU A 168 2.41 16.48 -0.43
C LEU A 168 3.55 16.71 -1.44
N VAL A 169 4.61 15.91 -1.39
CA VAL A 169 5.70 15.98 -2.37
C VAL A 169 5.20 15.69 -3.79
N CYS A 170 4.36 14.67 -3.97
CA CYS A 170 3.74 14.38 -5.28
C CYS A 170 2.97 15.60 -5.81
N VAL A 171 2.15 16.25 -4.97
CA VAL A 171 1.33 17.40 -5.36
C VAL A 171 2.20 18.62 -5.70
N LEU A 172 3.17 18.95 -4.84
CA LEU A 172 4.02 20.12 -4.99
C LEU A 172 4.98 20.02 -6.19
N LEU A 173 5.55 18.84 -6.43
CA LEU A 173 6.52 18.64 -7.47
C LEU A 173 5.92 18.35 -8.85
N ARG A 174 4.64 17.95 -8.92
CA ARG A 174 3.98 17.60 -10.19
C ARG A 174 4.10 18.70 -11.26
N GLY A 175 3.90 19.96 -10.86
CA GLY A 175 3.98 21.11 -11.76
C GLY A 175 5.40 21.53 -12.16
N VAL A 176 6.43 21.05 -11.43
CA VAL A 176 7.84 21.45 -11.63
C VAL A 176 8.60 20.40 -12.43
N ILE A 177 8.50 19.13 -12.05
CA ILE A 177 9.30 18.04 -12.64
C ILE A 177 8.46 17.04 -13.44
N GLY A 178 7.14 17.28 -13.53
CA GLY A 178 6.20 16.38 -14.20
C GLY A 178 5.68 15.27 -13.31
N GLN A 179 4.54 14.68 -13.72
CA GLN A 179 3.78 13.73 -12.91
C GLN A 179 4.57 12.47 -12.55
N ALA A 180 5.23 11.84 -13.53
CA ALA A 180 5.94 10.58 -13.31
C ALA A 180 7.08 10.72 -12.29
N TYR A 181 7.92 11.75 -12.43
CA TYR A 181 9.03 11.99 -11.49
C TYR A 181 8.53 12.38 -10.09
N ALA A 182 7.46 13.16 -10.00
CA ALA A 182 6.85 13.50 -8.73
C ALA A 182 6.31 12.26 -8.00
N MET A 183 5.66 11.32 -8.72
CA MET A 183 5.19 10.06 -8.17
C MET A 183 6.35 9.20 -7.66
N ILE A 184 7.42 9.05 -8.43
CA ILE A 184 8.62 8.30 -8.01
C ILE A 184 9.24 8.95 -6.77
N GLY A 185 9.42 10.26 -6.79
CA GLY A 185 9.99 11.01 -5.65
C GLY A 185 9.16 10.88 -4.38
N GLY A 186 7.85 11.03 -4.49
CA GLY A 186 6.93 10.87 -3.36
C GLY A 186 6.92 9.45 -2.80
N ALA A 187 6.83 8.43 -3.66
CA ALA A 187 6.89 7.03 -3.24
C ALA A 187 8.23 6.69 -2.58
N ALA A 188 9.35 7.12 -3.17
CA ALA A 188 10.69 6.91 -2.60
C ALA A 188 10.82 7.58 -1.22
N LEU A 189 10.34 8.81 -1.06
CA LEU A 189 10.35 9.51 0.22
C LEU A 189 9.58 8.73 1.29
N ILE A 190 8.40 8.19 0.96
CA ILE A 190 7.62 7.38 1.89
C ILE A 190 8.43 6.17 2.34
N VAL A 191 9.00 5.42 1.41
CA VAL A 191 9.82 4.23 1.72
C VAL A 191 11.01 4.59 2.60
N ILE A 192 11.72 5.67 2.28
CA ILE A 192 12.87 6.15 3.07
C ILE A 192 12.43 6.51 4.49
N ILE A 193 11.39 7.34 4.67
CA ILE A 193 10.87 7.71 5.97
C ILE A 193 10.46 6.45 6.77
N ARG A 194 9.80 5.49 6.14
CA ARG A 194 9.37 4.24 6.79
C ARG A 194 10.55 3.39 7.27
N ILE A 195 11.59 3.24 6.44
CA ILE A 195 12.80 2.50 6.81
C ILE A 195 13.55 3.21 7.94
N LEU A 196 13.75 4.53 7.82
CA LEU A 196 14.42 5.32 8.86
C LEU A 196 13.64 5.29 10.18
N SER A 197 12.32 5.49 10.15
CA SER A 197 11.50 5.47 11.35
C SER A 197 11.49 4.11 12.05
N ALA A 198 11.54 3.02 11.30
CA ALA A 198 11.67 1.67 11.86
C ALA A 198 13.07 1.41 12.44
N THR A 199 14.12 1.89 11.77
CA THR A 199 15.52 1.72 12.20
C THR A 199 15.82 2.54 13.46
N TYR A 200 15.42 3.80 13.48
CA TYR A 200 15.67 4.72 14.60
C TYR A 200 14.55 4.73 15.66
N ARG A 201 13.51 3.89 15.48
CA ARG A 201 12.37 3.75 16.39
C ARG A 201 11.69 5.09 16.71
N TRP A 202 11.49 5.92 15.68
CA TRP A 202 10.78 7.18 15.87
C TRP A 202 9.34 6.95 16.28
N ASN A 203 8.91 7.55 17.37
CA ASN A 203 7.58 7.43 17.95
C ASN A 203 6.90 8.80 18.01
N LEU A 204 5.60 8.82 17.76
CA LEU A 204 4.78 9.97 18.12
C LEU A 204 4.41 9.88 19.62
N PRO A 205 4.17 11.03 20.29
CA PRO A 205 3.67 11.05 21.66
C PRO A 205 2.39 10.22 21.78
N ARG A 206 2.26 9.45 22.86
CA ARG A 206 1.04 8.71 23.20
C ARG A 206 0.31 9.44 24.32
N ALA A 207 -1.02 9.35 24.31
CA ALA A 207 -1.81 9.73 25.47
C ALA A 207 -1.57 8.65 26.55
N ASP A 208 -1.14 9.07 27.73
CA ASP A 208 -0.98 8.22 28.92
C ASP A 208 -2.36 7.91 29.54
#